data_b73c9b64bc7897823bb6b5551d763b32
#
_entry.id   b73c9b64bc7897823bb6b5551d763b32
#
_cell.length_a   1.000
_cell.length_b   1.000
_cell.length_c   1.000
_cell.angle_alpha   90.00
_cell.angle_beta   90.00
_cell.angle_gamma   90.00
#
_symmetry.space_group_name_H-M   'P 1'
#
loop_
_entity.id
_entity.type
_entity.pdbx_description
1 polymer ?
#
loop_
_entity_poly.entity_id
_entity_poly.type
_entity_poly.pdbx_seq_one_letter_code
_entity_poly.pdbx_strand_id
1 'polypeptide(L)'
;MTESVKNINMIDAVKLFFKNYFNFTGRASRSEYWWFILSYFIVSIVIGTIEFIFTFATVFADIYNDPYSTPNALKYWYLMPSYLFTYAMMIGLLSLAARRLQDRGHTGWWQLANIIPGILFLIPYLSIFDSIVTGGSFNPGAAIAATIFGIIGFGTGVTMIVFLCLPPQEDENKWGRNPLLPDTRMTDQISDELL
;
A
#
# COMPACT_ATOMS: atom_id res chain seq x y z
N MET A 1 -13.63 36.36 -4.02
CA MET A 1 -12.26 35.87 -3.78
C MET A 1 -12.29 34.35 -3.91
N THR A 2 -11.57 33.78 -4.88
CA THR A 2 -11.49 32.31 -5.04
C THR A 2 -10.67 31.76 -3.89
N GLU A 3 -11.32 31.11 -2.94
CA GLU A 3 -10.65 30.40 -1.84
C GLU A 3 -9.66 29.39 -2.43
N SER A 4 -8.39 29.53 -2.08
CA SER A 4 -7.33 28.68 -2.62
C SER A 4 -7.45 27.28 -2.01
N VAL A 5 -7.78 26.29 -2.83
CA VAL A 5 -7.73 24.87 -2.47
C VAL A 5 -6.31 24.55 -1.99
N LYS A 6 -6.19 23.94 -0.80
CA LYS A 6 -4.90 23.57 -0.21
C LYS A 6 -4.18 22.56 -1.10
N ASN A 7 -3.08 22.97 -1.70
CA ASN A 7 -2.29 22.10 -2.57
C ASN A 7 -1.30 21.28 -1.71
N ILE A 8 -1.45 19.96 -1.71
CA ILE A 8 -0.58 19.04 -0.97
C ILE A 8 0.51 18.55 -1.92
N ASN A 9 1.77 18.84 -1.59
CA ASN A 9 2.94 18.34 -2.30
C ASN A 9 3.43 16.99 -1.71
N MET A 10 4.45 16.39 -2.34
CA MET A 10 4.99 15.09 -1.94
C MET A 10 5.56 15.09 -0.51
N ILE A 11 6.26 16.15 -0.11
CA ILE A 11 6.85 16.26 1.25
C ILE A 11 5.75 16.36 2.30
N ASP A 12 4.71 17.14 2.03
CA ASP A 12 3.56 17.27 2.94
C ASP A 12 2.80 15.95 3.06
N ALA A 13 2.64 15.22 1.96
CA ALA A 13 2.01 13.90 1.97
C ALA A 13 2.78 12.91 2.86
N VAL A 14 4.10 12.87 2.77
CA VAL A 14 4.95 12.03 3.64
C VAL A 14 4.83 12.44 5.11
N LYS A 15 4.84 13.73 5.43
CA LYS A 15 4.64 14.22 6.80
C LYS A 15 3.26 13.83 7.34
N LEU A 16 2.20 13.99 6.53
CA LEU A 16 0.84 13.63 6.90
C LEU A 16 0.68 12.12 7.10
N PHE A 17 1.36 11.30 6.31
CA PHE A 17 1.38 9.86 6.47
C PHE A 17 1.92 9.47 7.85
N PHE A 18 3.11 9.93 8.23
CA PHE A 18 3.69 9.59 9.53
C PHE A 18 2.92 10.19 10.69
N LYS A 19 2.38 11.41 10.55
CA LYS A 19 1.52 12.03 11.56
C LYS A 19 0.26 11.18 11.84
N ASN A 20 -0.29 10.54 10.82
CA ASN A 20 -1.53 9.77 10.89
C ASN A 20 -1.29 8.26 10.76
N TYR A 21 -0.09 7.77 11.07
CA TYR A 21 0.33 6.40 10.80
C TYR A 21 -0.60 5.35 11.43
N PHE A 22 -1.10 5.57 12.64
CA PHE A 22 -2.04 4.72 13.35
C PHE A 22 -3.49 5.24 13.31
N ASN A 23 -3.75 6.30 12.56
CA ASN A 23 -5.07 6.91 12.53
C ASN A 23 -5.90 6.33 11.39
N PHE A 24 -6.83 5.43 11.70
CA PHE A 24 -7.73 4.77 10.75
C PHE A 24 -9.04 5.54 10.52
N THR A 25 -9.21 6.71 11.12
CA THR A 25 -10.41 7.54 11.01
C THR A 25 -10.08 8.90 10.42
N GLY A 26 -11.06 9.53 9.75
CA GLY A 26 -10.86 10.81 9.10
C GLY A 26 -10.82 10.71 7.58
N ARG A 27 -10.30 11.73 6.91
CA ARG A 27 -10.29 11.79 5.43
C ARG A 27 -8.88 12.08 4.93
N ALA A 28 -8.52 11.42 3.83
CA ALA A 28 -7.29 11.69 3.08
C ALA A 28 -7.62 12.12 1.65
N SER A 29 -7.05 13.24 1.20
CA SER A 29 -7.25 13.71 -0.16
C SER A 29 -6.57 12.81 -1.19
N ARG A 30 -6.98 12.93 -2.48
CA ARG A 30 -6.30 12.23 -3.58
C ARG A 30 -4.82 12.58 -3.66
N SER A 31 -4.49 13.87 -3.54
CA SER A 31 -3.10 14.34 -3.60
C SER A 31 -2.28 13.78 -2.43
N GLU A 32 -2.81 13.77 -1.20
CA GLU A 32 -2.15 13.12 -0.05
C GLU A 32 -1.84 11.65 -0.33
N TYR A 33 -2.84 10.89 -0.80
CA TYR A 33 -2.72 9.47 -1.09
C TYR A 33 -1.68 9.19 -2.19
N TRP A 34 -1.85 9.79 -3.38
CA TRP A 34 -1.04 9.47 -4.54
C TRP A 34 0.40 10.00 -4.45
N TRP A 35 0.62 11.17 -3.83
CA TRP A 35 1.97 11.65 -3.56
C TRP A 35 2.73 10.75 -2.60
N PHE A 36 2.04 10.23 -1.58
CA PHE A 36 2.66 9.27 -0.67
C PHE A 36 2.97 7.95 -1.38
N ILE A 37 2.03 7.39 -2.14
CA ILE A 37 2.25 6.14 -2.91
C ILE A 37 3.43 6.30 -3.88
N LEU A 38 3.54 7.44 -4.56
CA LEU A 38 4.69 7.72 -5.44
C LEU A 38 6.01 7.76 -4.65
N SER A 39 6.03 8.42 -3.49
CA SER A 39 7.21 8.46 -2.61
C SER A 39 7.62 7.07 -2.14
N TYR A 40 6.65 6.28 -1.68
CA TYR A 40 6.85 4.90 -1.27
C TYR A 40 7.44 4.05 -2.40
N PHE A 41 6.91 4.20 -3.62
CA PHE A 41 7.36 3.46 -4.79
C PHE A 41 8.81 3.83 -5.18
N ILE A 42 9.15 5.13 -5.16
CA ILE A 42 10.52 5.60 -5.43
C ILE A 42 11.51 4.99 -4.42
N VAL A 43 11.20 5.08 -3.12
CA VAL A 43 12.05 4.51 -2.07
C VAL A 43 12.16 2.98 -2.21
N SER A 44 11.06 2.30 -2.53
CA SER A 44 11.05 0.85 -2.75
C SER A 44 11.92 0.44 -3.95
N ILE A 45 11.91 1.21 -5.05
CA ILE A 45 12.79 0.95 -6.20
C ILE A 45 14.26 1.11 -5.80
N VAL A 46 14.62 2.16 -5.06
CA VAL A 46 15.99 2.38 -4.63
C VAL A 46 16.49 1.23 -3.73
N ILE A 47 15.70 0.88 -2.71
CA ILE A 47 16.03 -0.24 -1.82
C ILE A 47 16.14 -1.54 -2.61
N GLY A 48 15.15 -1.86 -3.45
CA GLY A 48 15.13 -3.09 -4.24
C GLY A 48 16.26 -3.17 -5.27
N THR A 49 16.69 -2.05 -5.86
CA THR A 49 17.82 -2.02 -6.79
C THR A 49 19.13 -2.33 -6.07
N ILE A 50 19.36 -1.70 -4.92
CA ILE A 50 20.55 -1.96 -4.10
C ILE A 50 20.56 -3.43 -3.64
N GLU A 51 19.44 -3.91 -3.15
CA GLU A 51 19.26 -5.29 -2.69
C GLU A 51 19.47 -6.29 -3.83
N PHE A 52 18.95 -6.03 -5.02
CA PHE A 52 19.14 -6.88 -6.20
C PHE A 52 20.64 -7.03 -6.55
N ILE A 53 21.41 -5.93 -6.53
CA ILE A 53 22.85 -5.94 -6.82
C ILE A 53 23.58 -6.80 -5.80
N PHE A 54 23.32 -6.61 -4.50
CA PHE A 54 23.95 -7.39 -3.44
C PHE A 54 23.56 -8.87 -3.48
N THR A 55 22.26 -9.16 -3.67
CA THR A 55 21.73 -10.53 -3.76
C THR A 55 22.35 -11.26 -4.95
N PHE A 56 22.40 -10.61 -6.11
CA PHE A 56 23.02 -11.18 -7.30
C PHE A 56 24.49 -11.52 -7.08
N ALA A 57 25.27 -10.60 -6.49
CA ALA A 57 26.69 -10.84 -6.19
C ALA A 57 26.90 -11.98 -5.20
N THR A 58 26.10 -12.04 -4.12
CA THR A 58 26.23 -13.10 -3.11
C THR A 58 25.78 -14.47 -3.62
N VAL A 59 24.69 -14.54 -4.38
CA VAL A 59 24.22 -15.79 -5.00
C VAL A 59 25.27 -16.33 -5.98
N PHE A 60 25.88 -15.46 -6.79
CA PHE A 60 26.95 -15.87 -7.70
C PHE A 60 28.19 -16.40 -6.96
N ALA A 61 28.58 -15.73 -5.87
CA ALA A 61 29.70 -16.16 -5.03
C ALA A 61 29.42 -17.51 -4.34
N ASP A 62 28.22 -17.69 -3.80
CA ASP A 62 27.80 -18.94 -3.14
C ASP A 62 27.80 -20.12 -4.14
N ILE A 63 27.25 -19.93 -5.33
CA ILE A 63 27.23 -20.96 -6.39
C ILE A 63 28.65 -21.30 -6.87
N TYR A 64 29.54 -20.31 -6.97
CA TYR A 64 30.92 -20.54 -7.37
C TYR A 64 31.71 -21.36 -6.33
N ASN A 65 31.47 -21.11 -5.03
CA ASN A 65 32.16 -21.81 -3.94
C ASN A 65 31.58 -23.20 -3.66
N ASP A 66 30.26 -23.36 -3.73
CA ASP A 66 29.56 -24.63 -3.52
C ASP A 66 28.29 -24.70 -4.39
N PRO A 67 28.41 -25.26 -5.63
CA PRO A 67 27.29 -25.33 -6.58
C PRO A 67 26.09 -26.15 -6.10
N TYR A 68 26.25 -26.97 -5.07
CA TYR A 68 25.19 -27.84 -4.54
C TYR A 68 24.50 -27.29 -3.30
N SER A 69 24.98 -26.19 -2.73
CA SER A 69 24.36 -25.54 -1.59
C SER A 69 23.28 -24.56 -2.02
N THR A 70 22.27 -24.38 -1.15
CA THR A 70 21.29 -23.30 -1.34
C THR A 70 21.94 -21.98 -0.93
N PRO A 71 22.02 -20.98 -1.83
CA PRO A 71 22.59 -19.67 -1.49
C PRO A 71 21.94 -19.04 -0.26
N ASN A 72 22.76 -18.44 0.61
CA ASN A 72 22.30 -17.83 1.87
C ASN A 72 21.27 -16.73 1.64
N ALA A 73 21.40 -15.93 0.59
CA ALA A 73 20.42 -14.92 0.22
C ALA A 73 19.02 -15.51 -0.03
N LEU A 74 18.93 -16.73 -0.56
CA LEU A 74 17.65 -17.39 -0.79
C LEU A 74 17.08 -18.07 0.47
N LYS A 75 17.90 -18.32 1.50
CA LYS A 75 17.43 -18.85 2.79
C LYS A 75 16.77 -17.76 3.67
N TYR A 76 17.28 -16.53 3.60
CA TYR A 76 16.90 -15.44 4.51
C TYR A 76 16.19 -14.28 3.79
N TRP A 77 15.54 -14.57 2.65
CA TRP A 77 14.86 -13.58 1.83
C TRP A 77 13.88 -12.68 2.60
N TYR A 78 13.20 -13.22 3.63
CA TYR A 78 12.24 -12.49 4.46
C TYR A 78 12.86 -11.44 5.38
N LEU A 79 14.19 -11.46 5.57
CA LEU A 79 14.95 -10.44 6.31
C LEU A 79 15.55 -9.38 5.39
N MET A 80 15.30 -9.45 4.09
CA MET A 80 15.79 -8.45 3.15
C MET A 80 15.22 -7.05 3.44
N PRO A 81 16.00 -5.97 3.24
CA PRO A 81 15.60 -4.60 3.54
C PRO A 81 14.27 -4.18 2.92
N SER A 82 13.96 -4.63 1.71
CA SER A 82 12.70 -4.34 1.03
C SER A 82 11.48 -4.90 1.76
N TYR A 83 11.57 -6.11 2.29
CA TYR A 83 10.48 -6.72 3.08
C TYR A 83 10.34 -6.03 4.44
N LEU A 84 11.44 -5.76 5.13
CA LEU A 84 11.41 -5.03 6.41
C LEU A 84 10.81 -3.64 6.24
N PHE A 85 11.18 -2.93 5.17
CA PHE A 85 10.58 -1.64 4.82
C PHE A 85 9.08 -1.77 4.55
N THR A 86 8.66 -2.77 3.78
CA THR A 86 7.24 -3.04 3.49
C THR A 86 6.45 -3.34 4.76
N TYR A 87 6.97 -4.19 5.65
CA TYR A 87 6.33 -4.50 6.94
C TYR A 87 6.22 -3.25 7.82
N ALA A 88 7.29 -2.45 7.88
CA ALA A 88 7.28 -1.20 8.62
C ALA A 88 6.24 -0.19 8.07
N MET A 89 5.97 -0.17 6.77
CA MET A 89 5.00 0.76 6.17
C MET A 89 3.56 0.21 6.16
N MET A 90 3.35 -1.08 6.38
CA MET A 90 2.07 -1.77 6.19
C MET A 90 0.92 -1.13 6.98
N ILE A 91 1.12 -0.86 8.28
CA ILE A 91 0.05 -0.29 9.13
C ILE A 91 -0.34 1.11 8.64
N GLY A 92 0.65 1.94 8.33
CA GLY A 92 0.42 3.29 7.81
C GLY A 92 -0.28 3.29 6.44
N LEU A 93 0.08 2.35 5.55
CA LEU A 93 -0.59 2.18 4.25
C LEU A 93 -2.05 1.77 4.42
N LEU A 94 -2.35 0.87 5.36
CA LEU A 94 -3.73 0.49 5.67
C LEU A 94 -4.51 1.66 6.25
N SER A 95 -3.92 2.47 7.13
CA SER A 95 -4.58 3.64 7.70
C SER A 95 -4.83 4.72 6.64
N LEU A 96 -3.86 4.97 5.75
CA LEU A 96 -4.00 5.93 4.66
C LEU A 96 -5.09 5.51 3.67
N ALA A 97 -5.11 4.23 3.28
CA ALA A 97 -6.14 3.70 2.39
C ALA A 97 -7.53 3.72 3.04
N ALA A 98 -7.64 3.43 4.36
CA ALA A 98 -8.89 3.55 5.10
C ALA A 98 -9.43 4.98 5.05
N ARG A 99 -8.59 5.98 5.37
CA ARG A 99 -8.97 7.41 5.33
C ARG A 99 -9.33 7.88 3.92
N ARG A 100 -8.69 7.30 2.89
CA ARG A 100 -9.03 7.61 1.50
C ARG A 100 -10.39 7.01 1.09
N LEU A 101 -10.72 5.79 1.52
CA LEU A 101 -12.05 5.20 1.32
C LEU A 101 -13.14 5.99 2.07
N GLN A 102 -12.83 6.46 3.28
CA GLN A 102 -13.72 7.31 4.07
C GLN A 102 -13.99 8.66 3.40
N ASP A 103 -13.02 9.21 2.66
CA ASP A 103 -13.22 10.39 1.84
C ASP A 103 -14.24 10.18 0.71
N ARG A 104 -14.45 8.92 0.30
CA ARG A 104 -15.47 8.46 -0.65
C ARG A 104 -16.80 8.04 0.00
N GLY A 105 -16.98 8.24 1.29
CA GLY A 105 -18.18 7.78 2.00
C GLY A 105 -18.20 6.28 2.34
N HIS A 106 -17.13 5.52 1.99
CA HIS A 106 -17.01 4.10 2.31
C HIS A 106 -16.26 3.88 3.63
N THR A 107 -16.55 2.77 4.32
CA THR A 107 -15.79 2.39 5.51
C THR A 107 -14.41 1.85 5.13
N GLY A 108 -13.40 2.03 5.99
CA GLY A 108 -12.06 1.45 5.77
C GLY A 108 -12.06 -0.08 5.67
N TRP A 109 -13.09 -0.76 6.17
CA TRP A 109 -13.26 -2.22 6.09
C TRP A 109 -13.38 -2.76 4.66
N TRP A 110 -13.69 -1.91 3.68
CA TRP A 110 -13.68 -2.28 2.27
C TRP A 110 -12.32 -2.82 1.78
N GLN A 111 -11.23 -2.49 2.48
CA GLN A 111 -9.92 -3.06 2.20
C GLN A 111 -9.90 -4.60 2.35
N LEU A 112 -10.72 -5.16 3.24
CA LEU A 112 -10.81 -6.62 3.42
C LEU A 112 -11.29 -7.32 2.15
N ALA A 113 -12.06 -6.67 1.31
CA ALA A 113 -12.47 -7.21 0.01
C ALA A 113 -11.28 -7.54 -0.90
N ASN A 114 -10.12 -6.89 -0.69
CA ASN A 114 -8.89 -7.16 -1.43
C ASN A 114 -7.90 -8.01 -0.60
N ILE A 115 -7.81 -7.78 0.71
CA ILE A 115 -6.88 -8.49 1.60
C ILE A 115 -7.24 -9.98 1.71
N ILE A 116 -8.52 -10.30 1.87
CA ILE A 116 -8.98 -11.70 2.05
C ILE A 116 -8.66 -12.56 0.82
N PRO A 117 -9.03 -12.19 -0.43
CA PRO A 117 -8.63 -12.94 -1.61
C PRO A 117 -7.11 -13.06 -1.77
N GLY A 118 -6.36 -12.02 -1.40
CA GLY A 118 -4.89 -12.04 -1.43
C GLY A 118 -4.30 -13.09 -0.48
N ILE A 119 -4.81 -13.20 0.74
CA ILE A 119 -4.38 -14.23 1.71
C ILE A 119 -4.78 -15.63 1.21
N LEU A 120 -6.01 -15.79 0.70
CA LEU A 120 -6.48 -17.07 0.18
C LEU A 120 -5.72 -17.51 -1.09
N PHE A 121 -5.22 -16.56 -1.89
CA PHE A 121 -4.34 -16.84 -3.02
C PHE A 121 -2.96 -17.33 -2.57
N LEU A 122 -2.42 -16.77 -1.48
CA LEU A 122 -1.07 -17.05 -1.02
C LEU A 122 -0.86 -18.54 -0.67
N ILE A 123 -1.84 -19.19 -0.05
CA ILE A 123 -1.74 -20.59 0.39
C ILE A 123 -1.49 -21.55 -0.79
N PRO A 124 -2.35 -21.59 -1.82
CA PRO A 124 -2.12 -22.46 -2.99
C PRO A 124 -0.90 -22.03 -3.81
N TYR A 125 -0.59 -20.72 -3.87
CA TYR A 125 0.62 -20.24 -4.53
C TYR A 125 1.88 -20.80 -3.88
N LEU A 126 2.01 -20.77 -2.54
CA LEU A 126 3.15 -21.35 -1.84
C LEU A 126 3.27 -22.85 -2.05
N SER A 127 2.15 -23.58 -2.14
CA SER A 127 2.14 -25.02 -2.44
C SER A 127 2.67 -25.32 -3.86
N ILE A 128 2.31 -24.48 -4.84
CA ILE A 128 2.81 -24.61 -6.21
C ILE A 128 4.31 -24.29 -6.26
N PHE A 129 4.71 -23.20 -5.60
CA PHE A 129 6.11 -22.79 -5.52
C PHE A 129 6.99 -23.88 -4.89
N ASP A 130 6.55 -24.45 -3.75
CA ASP A 130 7.25 -25.57 -3.10
C ASP A 130 7.41 -26.77 -4.04
N SER A 131 6.35 -27.16 -4.76
CA SER A 131 6.40 -28.25 -5.73
C SER A 131 7.42 -27.99 -6.86
N ILE A 132 7.55 -26.76 -7.32
CA ILE A 132 8.53 -26.38 -8.35
C ILE A 132 9.95 -26.47 -7.80
N VAL A 133 10.18 -25.93 -6.58
CA VAL A 133 11.52 -25.85 -5.98
C VAL A 133 12.04 -27.22 -5.54
N THR A 134 11.16 -28.06 -4.97
CA THR A 134 11.55 -29.38 -4.43
C THR A 134 11.47 -30.50 -5.46
N GLY A 135 10.97 -30.24 -6.68
CA GLY A 135 10.69 -31.27 -7.68
C GLY A 135 9.53 -32.18 -7.29
N GLY A 136 8.65 -31.72 -6.41
CA GLY A 136 7.47 -32.43 -5.93
C GLY A 136 6.39 -32.59 -6.99
N SER A 137 5.34 -33.36 -6.66
CA SER A 137 4.21 -33.58 -7.57
C SER A 137 3.37 -32.32 -7.73
N PHE A 138 3.03 -31.96 -8.97
CA PHE A 138 2.11 -30.87 -9.26
C PHE A 138 0.71 -31.14 -8.67
N ASN A 139 0.18 -30.19 -7.93
CA ASN A 139 -1.18 -30.23 -7.36
C ASN A 139 -2.17 -29.43 -8.22
N PRO A 140 -3.01 -30.08 -9.05
CA PRO A 140 -3.98 -29.38 -9.89
C PRO A 140 -5.01 -28.57 -9.06
N GLY A 141 -5.38 -29.07 -7.88
CA GLY A 141 -6.32 -28.37 -7.00
C GLY A 141 -5.76 -27.05 -6.50
N ALA A 142 -4.46 -27.01 -6.16
CA ALA A 142 -3.79 -25.76 -5.80
C ALA A 142 -3.75 -24.77 -6.97
N ALA A 143 -3.50 -25.25 -8.20
CA ALA A 143 -3.49 -24.40 -9.39
C ALA A 143 -4.87 -23.78 -9.67
N ILE A 144 -5.95 -24.58 -9.57
CA ILE A 144 -7.32 -24.10 -9.74
C ILE A 144 -7.66 -23.06 -8.64
N ALA A 145 -7.34 -23.34 -7.38
CA ALA A 145 -7.59 -22.42 -6.27
C ALA A 145 -6.83 -21.10 -6.45
N ALA A 146 -5.53 -21.16 -6.80
CA ALA A 146 -4.73 -19.96 -7.10
C ALA A 146 -5.33 -19.14 -8.25
N THR A 147 -5.80 -19.78 -9.31
CA THR A 147 -6.42 -19.10 -10.44
C THR A 147 -7.70 -18.38 -10.02
N ILE A 148 -8.58 -19.05 -9.27
CA ILE A 148 -9.85 -18.47 -8.80
C ILE A 148 -9.59 -17.27 -7.90
N PHE A 149 -8.79 -17.44 -6.84
CA PHE A 149 -8.49 -16.35 -5.91
C PHE A 149 -7.67 -15.22 -6.56
N GLY A 150 -6.80 -15.56 -7.53
CA GLY A 150 -6.08 -14.57 -8.33
C GLY A 150 -7.01 -13.69 -9.15
N ILE A 151 -8.00 -14.27 -9.83
CA ILE A 151 -9.00 -13.54 -10.61
C ILE A 151 -9.86 -12.65 -9.68
N ILE A 152 -10.32 -13.18 -8.54
CA ILE A 152 -11.09 -12.42 -7.56
C ILE A 152 -10.25 -11.27 -7.01
N GLY A 153 -9.01 -11.54 -6.59
CA GLY A 153 -8.09 -10.52 -6.06
C GLY A 153 -7.74 -9.45 -7.09
N PHE A 154 -7.55 -9.81 -8.35
CA PHE A 154 -7.36 -8.85 -9.44
C PHE A 154 -8.58 -7.94 -9.62
N GLY A 155 -9.78 -8.51 -9.70
CA GLY A 155 -11.02 -7.75 -9.87
C GLY A 155 -11.29 -6.79 -8.70
N THR A 156 -11.12 -7.27 -7.45
CA THR A 156 -11.26 -6.43 -6.26
C THR A 156 -10.15 -5.37 -6.17
N GLY A 157 -8.93 -5.69 -6.59
CA GLY A 157 -7.82 -4.75 -6.66
C GLY A 157 -8.06 -3.61 -7.64
N VAL A 158 -8.54 -3.92 -8.85
CA VAL A 158 -8.93 -2.90 -9.85
C VAL A 158 -10.05 -2.02 -9.30
N THR A 159 -11.07 -2.60 -8.69
CA THR A 159 -12.19 -1.86 -8.08
C THR A 159 -11.67 -0.91 -6.97
N MET A 160 -10.75 -1.39 -6.14
CA MET A 160 -10.14 -0.59 -5.09
C MET A 160 -9.36 0.59 -5.67
N ILE A 161 -8.53 0.38 -6.70
CA ILE A 161 -7.78 1.45 -7.38
C ILE A 161 -8.75 2.50 -7.93
N VAL A 162 -9.84 2.09 -8.56
CA VAL A 162 -10.87 3.01 -9.07
C VAL A 162 -11.42 3.86 -7.93
N PHE A 163 -11.81 3.26 -6.79
CA PHE A 163 -12.32 4.01 -5.64
C PHE A 163 -11.29 5.01 -5.09
N LEU A 164 -10.03 4.66 -5.07
CA LEU A 164 -8.94 5.53 -4.60
C LEU A 164 -8.65 6.69 -5.56
N CYS A 165 -8.93 6.53 -6.86
CA CYS A 165 -8.77 7.56 -7.89
C CYS A 165 -9.94 8.55 -7.95
N LEU A 166 -11.17 8.14 -7.60
CA LEU A 166 -12.36 8.97 -7.73
C LEU A 166 -12.32 10.21 -6.81
N PRO A 167 -12.98 11.33 -7.17
CA PRO A 167 -13.06 12.53 -6.34
C PRO A 167 -13.81 12.27 -5.02
N PRO A 168 -13.69 13.13 -4.00
CA PRO A 168 -14.49 13.05 -2.79
C PRO A 168 -15.99 13.08 -3.13
N GLN A 169 -16.81 12.40 -2.34
CA GLN A 169 -18.24 12.28 -2.64
C GLN A 169 -19.01 13.51 -2.18
N GLU A 170 -18.64 14.09 -1.02
CA GLU A 170 -19.31 15.21 -0.38
C GLU A 170 -18.28 16.13 0.27
N ASP A 171 -18.66 17.42 0.47
CA ASP A 171 -17.82 18.37 1.18
C ASP A 171 -17.66 18.03 2.67
N GLU A 172 -18.72 17.49 3.28
CA GLU A 172 -18.71 16.96 4.64
C GLU A 172 -19.41 15.60 4.68
N ASN A 173 -18.84 14.64 5.42
CA ASN A 173 -19.43 13.35 5.65
C ASN A 173 -19.20 12.90 7.10
N LYS A 174 -19.68 11.72 7.49
CA LYS A 174 -19.59 11.19 8.87
C LYS A 174 -18.15 11.06 9.42
N TRP A 175 -17.13 11.15 8.60
CA TRP A 175 -15.71 11.12 9.00
C TRP A 175 -15.07 12.51 9.01
N GLY A 176 -15.84 13.56 8.72
CA GLY A 176 -15.41 14.93 8.80
C GLY A 176 -15.46 15.70 7.48
N ARG A 177 -14.96 16.92 7.51
CA ARG A 177 -14.92 17.85 6.39
C ARG A 177 -13.83 17.44 5.37
N ASN A 178 -14.05 17.80 4.12
CA ASN A 178 -13.07 17.58 3.05
C ASN A 178 -11.75 18.33 3.37
N PRO A 179 -10.61 17.62 3.44
CA PRO A 179 -9.33 18.22 3.86
C PRO A 179 -8.77 19.26 2.87
N LEU A 180 -9.35 19.38 1.68
CA LEU A 180 -8.96 20.36 0.66
C LEU A 180 -9.72 21.67 0.78
N LEU A 181 -10.82 21.72 1.56
CA LEU A 181 -11.56 22.95 1.79
C LEU A 181 -10.82 23.85 2.79
N PRO A 182 -10.85 25.18 2.60
CA PRO A 182 -10.28 26.12 3.55
C PRO A 182 -10.94 26.00 4.92
N ASP A 183 -10.18 26.28 5.96
CA ASP A 183 -10.73 26.28 7.34
C ASP A 183 -11.55 27.54 7.59
N THR A 184 -12.87 27.43 7.44
CA THR A 184 -13.82 28.57 7.63
C THR A 184 -13.79 29.14 9.04
N ARG A 185 -13.26 28.41 10.04
CA ARG A 185 -13.13 28.93 11.41
C ARG A 185 -12.22 30.15 11.49
N MET A 186 -11.20 30.25 10.64
CA MET A 186 -10.37 31.45 10.55
C MET A 186 -11.12 32.63 9.92
N THR A 187 -11.99 32.38 8.95
CA THR A 187 -12.77 33.42 8.29
C THR A 187 -13.83 33.98 9.21
N ASP A 188 -14.47 33.12 10.00
CA ASP A 188 -15.50 33.52 10.97
C ASP A 188 -14.86 34.35 12.14
N GLN A 189 -13.68 33.94 12.62
CA GLN A 189 -12.95 34.71 13.64
C GLN A 189 -12.53 36.12 13.16
N ILE A 190 -12.08 36.23 11.90
CA ILE A 190 -11.71 37.53 11.33
C ILE A 190 -12.95 38.39 11.11
N SER A 191 -14.10 37.80 10.77
CA SER A 191 -15.35 38.57 10.63
C SER A 191 -15.88 39.10 11.98
N ASP A 192 -15.72 38.30 13.05
CA ASP A 192 -16.14 38.67 14.41
C ASP A 192 -15.19 39.72 15.05
N GLU A 193 -13.90 39.74 14.66
CA GLU A 193 -12.94 40.76 15.09
C GLU A 193 -13.11 42.10 14.33
N LEU A 194 -13.81 42.10 13.20
CA LEU A 194 -14.04 43.33 12.39
C LEU A 194 -15.41 43.96 12.62
N LEU A 195 -16.27 43.40 13.46
CA LEU A 195 -17.58 43.92 13.88
C LEU A 195 -17.50 44.48 15.29
#